data_97a17df0f763dd668171a214a736658d
#
_entry.id   97a17df0f763dd668171a214a736658d
#
_cell.length_a   1.000
_cell.length_b   1.000
_cell.length_c   1.000
_cell.angle_alpha   90.00
_cell.angle_beta   90.00
_cell.angle_gamma   90.00
#
_symmetry.space_group_name_H-M   'P 1'
#
loop_
_entity.id
_entity.type
_entity.pdbx_description
1 polymer ?
#
loop_
_entity_poly.entity_id
_entity_poly.type
_entity_poly.pdbx_seq_one_letter_code
_entity_poly.pdbx_strand_id
1 'polypeptide(L)'
;MNDCLEQLAEKRRSIYNLGRRPVMNEDEIAELVRHCVKFSPSAFNSQPCRVVVLFGADSHRLWELTLAELKKVTPPERFAATETKIRSFDAGLGTILFFNDSETTANLQQKFPLYADKFPLWAEQASGILQYLI
;
A
#
# COMPACT_ATOMS: atom_id res chain seq x y z
N MET A 1 14.43 9.75 20.82
CA MET A 1 15.22 8.51 20.78
C MET A 1 15.45 8.21 19.31
N ASN A 2 16.70 8.33 18.82
CA ASN A 2 17.00 8.01 17.42
C ASN A 2 17.22 6.49 17.33
N ASP A 3 16.14 5.76 17.02
CA ASP A 3 16.30 4.36 16.68
C ASP A 3 17.03 4.26 15.33
N CYS A 4 18.05 3.41 15.24
CA CYS A 4 18.71 3.16 13.97
C CYS A 4 17.81 2.25 13.10
N LEU A 5 18.07 2.21 11.78
CA LEU A 5 17.28 1.42 10.82
C LEU A 5 17.17 -0.05 11.24
N GLU A 6 18.24 -0.62 11.80
CA GLU A 6 18.28 -2.00 12.30
C GLU A 6 17.22 -2.23 13.38
N GLN A 7 17.15 -1.35 14.39
CA GLN A 7 16.17 -1.43 15.48
C GLN A 7 14.73 -1.25 14.97
N LEU A 8 14.51 -0.38 13.99
CA LEU A 8 13.19 -0.20 13.36
C LEU A 8 12.77 -1.45 12.59
N ALA A 9 13.69 -2.05 11.83
CA ALA A 9 13.44 -3.29 11.11
C ALA A 9 13.12 -4.45 12.06
N GLU A 10 13.82 -4.57 13.19
CA GLU A 10 13.56 -5.58 14.21
C GLU A 10 12.19 -5.39 14.90
N LYS A 11 11.77 -4.14 15.13
CA LYS A 11 10.49 -3.81 15.77
C LYS A 11 9.29 -3.97 14.85
N ARG A 12 9.46 -3.80 13.54
CA ARG A 12 8.37 -3.93 12.56
C ARG A 12 7.72 -5.32 12.63
N ARG A 13 6.41 -5.36 12.77
CA ARG A 13 5.59 -6.60 12.76
C ARG A 13 4.32 -6.38 11.97
N SER A 14 3.77 -7.47 11.42
CA SER A 14 2.41 -7.49 10.90
C SER A 14 1.43 -7.53 12.07
N ILE A 15 0.72 -6.44 12.28
CA ILE A 15 -0.24 -6.29 13.38
C ILE A 15 -1.65 -6.44 12.81
N TYR A 16 -2.41 -7.40 13.31
CA TYR A 16 -3.77 -7.68 12.84
C TYR A 16 -4.87 -7.16 13.77
N ASN A 17 -4.54 -6.92 15.04
CA ASN A 17 -5.47 -6.30 15.99
C ASN A 17 -5.42 -4.77 15.83
N LEU A 18 -6.07 -4.29 14.76
CA LEU A 18 -6.11 -2.89 14.42
C LEU A 18 -7.18 -2.15 15.26
N GLY A 19 -6.99 -0.85 15.42
CA GLY A 19 -7.92 0.03 16.11
C GLY A 19 -7.83 1.45 15.59
N ARG A 20 -8.77 2.30 16.02
CA ARG A 20 -8.90 3.71 15.56
C ARG A 20 -8.24 4.73 16.49
N ARG A 21 -7.39 4.29 17.42
CA ARG A 21 -6.65 5.23 18.26
C ARG A 21 -5.50 5.85 17.46
N PRO A 22 -5.56 7.15 17.13
CA PRO A 22 -4.53 7.79 16.36
C PRO A 22 -3.25 7.92 17.19
N VAL A 23 -2.11 7.62 16.58
CA VAL A 23 -0.75 7.93 17.08
C VAL A 23 -0.18 9.17 16.40
N MET A 24 -0.74 9.50 15.22
CA MET A 24 -0.49 10.70 14.41
C MET A 24 -1.83 11.18 13.86
N ASN A 25 -1.96 12.47 13.58
CA ASN A 25 -3.15 12.98 12.88
C ASN A 25 -3.08 12.66 11.37
N GLU A 26 -4.20 12.85 10.67
CA GLU A 26 -4.32 12.49 9.24
C GLU A 26 -3.35 13.28 8.36
N ASP A 27 -3.11 14.56 8.65
CA ASP A 27 -2.17 15.40 7.90
C ASP A 27 -0.73 14.92 8.09
N GLU A 28 -0.33 14.57 9.32
CA GLU A 28 0.99 14.01 9.62
C GLU A 28 1.22 12.68 8.89
N ILE A 29 0.21 11.82 8.84
CA ILE A 29 0.29 10.56 8.09
C ILE A 29 0.44 10.85 6.59
N ALA A 30 -0.36 11.77 6.04
CA ALA A 30 -0.29 12.16 4.64
C ALA A 30 1.08 12.74 4.27
N GLU A 31 1.67 13.59 5.14
CA GLU A 31 3.02 14.13 4.94
C GLU A 31 4.10 13.05 5.01
N LEU A 32 4.00 12.11 5.95
CA LEU A 32 4.90 10.97 6.02
C LEU A 32 4.87 10.16 4.72
N VAL A 33 3.67 9.85 4.22
CA VAL A 33 3.50 9.11 2.97
C VAL A 33 4.10 9.89 1.79
N ARG A 34 3.85 11.21 1.66
CA ARG A 34 4.45 12.05 0.62
C ARG A 34 5.97 12.02 0.69
N HIS A 35 6.54 12.10 1.90
CA HIS A 35 7.98 12.03 2.11
C HIS A 35 8.54 10.68 1.63
N CYS A 36 7.92 9.57 2.02
CA CYS A 36 8.35 8.25 1.61
C CYS A 36 8.26 8.07 0.08
N VAL A 37 7.17 8.51 -0.56
CA VAL A 37 7.02 8.48 -2.02
C VAL A 37 8.12 9.29 -2.71
N LYS A 38 8.43 10.48 -2.20
CA LYS A 38 9.44 11.38 -2.79
C LYS A 38 10.83 10.79 -2.75
N PHE A 39 11.19 10.09 -1.67
CA PHE A 39 12.54 9.61 -1.43
C PHE A 39 12.72 8.10 -1.64
N SER A 40 11.65 7.37 -1.99
CA SER A 40 11.76 5.95 -2.31
C SER A 40 12.54 5.76 -3.62
N PRO A 41 13.55 4.87 -3.64
CA PRO A 41 14.33 4.61 -4.85
C PRO A 41 13.52 3.79 -5.86
N SER A 42 13.82 4.00 -7.15
CA SER A 42 13.28 3.19 -8.24
C SER A 42 14.30 3.07 -9.37
N ALA A 43 14.28 1.96 -10.10
CA ALA A 43 15.16 1.76 -11.23
C ALA A 43 14.98 2.87 -12.27
N PHE A 44 16.09 3.42 -12.78
CA PHE A 44 16.12 4.57 -13.70
C PHE A 44 15.43 5.84 -13.16
N ASN A 45 15.26 5.93 -11.85
CA ASN A 45 14.44 6.97 -11.20
C ASN A 45 13.03 7.08 -11.84
N SER A 46 12.46 5.93 -12.14
CA SER A 46 11.21 5.82 -12.89
C SER A 46 9.99 6.33 -12.13
N GLN A 47 10.04 6.30 -10.79
CA GLN A 47 8.97 6.77 -9.90
C GLN A 47 7.57 6.25 -10.29
N PRO A 48 7.38 4.93 -10.47
CA PRO A 48 6.13 4.38 -11.00
C PRO A 48 5.02 4.33 -9.96
N CYS A 49 5.35 4.47 -8.66
CA CYS A 49 4.40 4.27 -7.57
C CYS A 49 3.44 5.46 -7.44
N ARG A 50 2.16 5.15 -7.23
CA ARG A 50 1.10 6.08 -6.84
C ARG A 50 0.47 5.57 -5.57
N VAL A 51 0.12 6.49 -4.67
CA VAL A 51 -0.43 6.14 -3.35
C VAL A 51 -1.71 6.92 -3.12
N VAL A 52 -2.72 6.23 -2.61
CA VAL A 52 -3.97 6.84 -2.14
C VAL A 52 -4.09 6.55 -0.66
N VAL A 53 -4.28 7.59 0.14
CA VAL A 53 -4.50 7.48 1.59
C VAL A 53 -5.97 7.78 1.88
N LEU A 54 -6.66 6.83 2.51
CA LEU A 54 -8.07 6.92 2.84
C LEU A 54 -8.24 6.91 4.36
N PHE A 55 -9.06 7.83 4.88
CA PHE A 55 -9.40 7.90 6.29
C PHE A 55 -10.91 7.82 6.50
N GLY A 56 -11.32 7.49 7.73
CA GLY A 56 -12.72 7.56 8.16
C GLY A 56 -13.69 6.88 7.20
N ALA A 57 -14.66 7.64 6.70
CA ALA A 57 -15.73 7.12 5.83
C ALA A 57 -15.23 6.58 4.49
N ASP A 58 -14.18 7.15 3.93
CA ASP A 58 -13.63 6.69 2.64
C ASP A 58 -12.91 5.35 2.79
N SER A 59 -12.16 5.15 3.88
CA SER A 59 -11.57 3.85 4.21
C SER A 59 -12.64 2.79 4.45
N HIS A 60 -13.67 3.12 5.22
CA HIS A 60 -14.80 2.21 5.46
C HIS A 60 -15.50 1.83 4.15
N ARG A 61 -15.78 2.79 3.28
CA ARG A 61 -16.39 2.54 1.96
C ARG A 61 -15.58 1.60 1.09
N LEU A 62 -14.25 1.74 1.10
CA LEU A 62 -13.37 0.80 0.39
C LEU A 62 -13.59 -0.64 0.86
N TRP A 63 -13.62 -0.87 2.17
CA TRP A 63 -13.79 -2.21 2.73
C TRP A 63 -15.19 -2.79 2.50
N GLU A 64 -16.24 -1.96 2.52
CA GLU A 64 -17.60 -2.37 2.14
C GLU A 64 -17.67 -2.79 0.66
N LEU A 65 -17.06 -2.01 -0.25
CA LEU A 65 -16.97 -2.37 -1.67
C LEU A 65 -16.19 -3.68 -1.86
N THR A 66 -15.06 -3.80 -1.17
CA THR A 66 -14.23 -5.03 -1.22
C THR A 66 -15.02 -6.24 -0.74
N LEU A 67 -15.77 -6.11 0.36
CA LEU A 67 -16.59 -7.18 0.88
C LEU A 67 -17.70 -7.58 -0.09
N ALA A 68 -18.36 -6.60 -0.72
CA ALA A 68 -19.40 -6.84 -1.72
C ALA A 68 -18.87 -7.61 -2.94
N GLU A 69 -17.67 -7.26 -3.43
CA GLU A 69 -17.05 -7.99 -4.54
C GLU A 69 -16.59 -9.40 -4.14
N LEU A 70 -16.00 -9.56 -2.95
CA LEU A 70 -15.60 -10.87 -2.44
C LEU A 70 -16.77 -11.81 -2.24
N LYS A 71 -17.95 -11.28 -1.88
CA LYS A 71 -19.17 -12.08 -1.73
C LYS A 71 -19.61 -12.74 -3.04
N LYS A 72 -19.30 -12.13 -4.20
CA LYS A 72 -19.66 -12.69 -5.53
C LYS A 72 -18.80 -13.89 -5.92
N VAL A 73 -17.57 -13.97 -5.40
CA VAL A 73 -16.56 -14.95 -5.82
C VAL A 73 -16.17 -15.96 -4.72
N THR A 74 -16.57 -15.69 -3.46
CA THR A 74 -16.23 -16.57 -2.33
C THR A 74 -17.35 -17.59 -2.13
N PRO A 75 -17.03 -18.90 -2.00
CA PRO A 75 -18.02 -19.92 -1.68
C PRO A 75 -18.78 -19.57 -0.40
N PRO A 76 -20.13 -19.80 -0.36
CA PRO A 76 -20.97 -19.41 0.78
C PRO A 76 -20.47 -19.93 2.13
N GLU A 77 -19.96 -21.16 2.17
CA GLU A 77 -19.45 -21.80 3.38
C GLU A 77 -18.16 -21.18 3.92
N ARG A 78 -17.44 -20.42 3.09
CA ARG A 78 -16.19 -19.72 3.47
C ARG A 78 -16.39 -18.23 3.69
N PHE A 79 -17.54 -17.69 3.30
CA PHE A 79 -17.76 -16.24 3.30
C PHE A 79 -17.71 -15.64 4.69
N ALA A 80 -18.19 -16.31 5.72
CA ALA A 80 -18.15 -15.82 7.10
C ALA A 80 -16.72 -15.55 7.60
N ALA A 81 -15.78 -16.42 7.26
CA ALA A 81 -14.36 -16.22 7.60
C ALA A 81 -13.74 -15.05 6.80
N THR A 82 -14.09 -14.91 5.52
CA THR A 82 -13.69 -13.80 4.68
C THR A 82 -14.23 -12.46 5.22
N GLU A 83 -15.49 -12.40 5.57
CA GLU A 83 -16.12 -11.22 6.16
C GLU A 83 -15.42 -10.81 7.45
N THR A 84 -15.18 -11.75 8.37
CA THR A 84 -14.46 -11.48 9.63
C THR A 84 -13.10 -10.87 9.36
N LYS A 85 -12.36 -11.37 8.37
CA LYS A 85 -11.04 -10.85 7.99
C LYS A 85 -11.14 -9.43 7.42
N ILE A 86 -12.08 -9.16 6.52
CA ILE A 86 -12.28 -7.82 5.95
C ILE A 86 -12.68 -6.82 7.03
N ARG A 87 -13.60 -7.20 7.95
CA ARG A 87 -13.97 -6.34 9.09
C ARG A 87 -12.80 -6.03 10.00
N SER A 88 -11.84 -6.94 10.17
CA SER A 88 -10.64 -6.68 10.95
C SER A 88 -9.72 -5.63 10.28
N PHE A 89 -9.70 -5.54 8.96
CA PHE A 89 -8.97 -4.48 8.24
C PHE A 89 -9.70 -3.12 8.32
N ASP A 90 -11.03 -3.12 8.20
CA ASP A 90 -11.87 -1.93 8.36
C ASP A 90 -11.81 -1.34 9.80
N ALA A 91 -11.37 -2.11 10.77
CA ALA A 91 -11.18 -1.62 12.14
C ALA A 91 -10.00 -0.64 12.29
N GLY A 92 -9.15 -0.50 11.29
CA GLY A 92 -8.01 0.43 11.28
C GLY A 92 -8.42 1.91 11.23
N LEU A 93 -7.48 2.79 11.51
CA LEU A 93 -7.65 4.25 11.43
C LEU A 93 -7.89 4.70 9.97
N GLY A 94 -7.26 4.04 9.03
CA GLY A 94 -7.32 4.35 7.61
C GLY A 94 -6.70 3.23 6.76
N THR A 95 -6.64 3.46 5.46
CA THR A 95 -6.09 2.51 4.50
C THR A 95 -5.17 3.24 3.52
N ILE A 96 -4.01 2.65 3.26
CA ILE A 96 -3.06 3.14 2.26
C ILE A 96 -3.06 2.15 1.10
N LEU A 97 -3.42 2.62 -0.10
CA LEU A 97 -3.42 1.84 -1.33
C LEU A 97 -2.22 2.20 -2.19
N PHE A 98 -1.57 1.19 -2.73
CA PHE A 98 -0.41 1.33 -3.61
C PHE A 98 -0.77 0.88 -5.02
N PHE A 99 -0.35 1.66 -5.99
CA PHE A 99 -0.55 1.40 -7.41
C PHE A 99 0.74 1.61 -8.18
N ASN A 100 0.92 0.85 -9.25
CA ASN A 100 1.94 1.13 -10.26
C ASN A 100 1.29 1.81 -11.46
N ASP A 101 1.88 2.92 -11.87
CA ASP A 101 1.47 3.65 -13.07
C ASP A 101 1.97 2.89 -14.32
N SER A 102 1.01 2.28 -15.01
CA SER A 102 1.29 1.50 -16.22
C SER A 102 1.79 2.36 -17.38
N GLU A 103 1.37 3.63 -17.47
CA GLU A 103 1.84 4.56 -18.50
C GLU A 103 3.30 4.90 -18.31
N THR A 104 3.73 5.20 -17.08
CA THR A 104 5.13 5.39 -16.74
C THR A 104 5.97 4.17 -17.15
N THR A 105 5.50 2.98 -16.85
CA THR A 105 6.18 1.74 -17.21
C THR A 105 6.27 1.56 -18.73
N ALA A 106 5.17 1.75 -19.47
CA ALA A 106 5.12 1.63 -20.92
C ALA A 106 6.04 2.64 -21.62
N ASN A 107 6.07 3.89 -21.14
CA ASN A 107 6.95 4.93 -21.70
C ASN A 107 8.44 4.56 -21.55
N LEU A 108 8.82 3.96 -20.41
CA LEU A 108 10.19 3.51 -20.20
C LEU A 108 10.55 2.30 -21.05
N GLN A 109 9.63 1.37 -21.26
CA GLN A 109 9.81 0.24 -22.17
C GLN A 109 10.10 0.72 -23.61
N GLN A 110 9.38 1.73 -24.08
CA GLN A 110 9.62 2.34 -25.39
C GLN A 110 10.95 3.08 -25.46
N LYS A 111 11.30 3.85 -24.42
CA LYS A 111 12.52 4.65 -24.38
C LYS A 111 13.79 3.81 -24.25
N PHE A 112 13.70 2.66 -23.59
CA PHE A 112 14.82 1.77 -23.33
C PHE A 112 14.51 0.32 -23.74
N PRO A 113 14.44 0.01 -25.05
CA PRO A 113 14.02 -1.30 -25.55
C PRO A 113 14.85 -2.48 -25.01
N LEU A 114 16.14 -2.26 -24.73
CA LEU A 114 17.04 -3.29 -24.19
C LEU A 114 16.57 -3.82 -22.83
N TYR A 115 15.85 -3.01 -22.06
CA TYR A 115 15.38 -3.35 -20.72
C TYR A 115 13.84 -3.45 -20.63
N ALA A 116 13.16 -3.45 -21.79
CA ALA A 116 11.70 -3.36 -21.84
C ALA A 116 10.98 -4.42 -20.99
N ASP A 117 11.49 -5.67 -21.02
CA ASP A 117 10.95 -6.79 -20.24
C ASP A 117 11.19 -6.68 -18.74
N LYS A 118 12.07 -5.81 -18.27
CA LYS A 118 12.45 -5.64 -16.87
C LYS A 118 11.63 -4.56 -16.15
N PHE A 119 11.16 -3.54 -16.86
CA PHE A 119 10.47 -2.41 -16.24
C PHE A 119 9.24 -2.78 -15.41
N PRO A 120 8.36 -3.73 -15.81
CA PRO A 120 7.25 -4.17 -14.97
C PRO A 120 7.73 -4.75 -13.63
N LEU A 121 8.74 -5.61 -13.66
CA LEU A 121 9.32 -6.20 -12.44
C LEU A 121 9.96 -5.11 -11.55
N TRP A 122 10.69 -4.17 -12.12
CA TRP A 122 11.30 -3.08 -11.37
C TRP A 122 10.26 -2.13 -10.76
N ALA A 123 9.11 -1.94 -11.40
CA ALA A 123 8.00 -1.20 -10.82
C ALA A 123 7.44 -1.91 -9.57
N GLU A 124 7.25 -3.24 -9.62
CA GLU A 124 6.83 -4.03 -8.46
C GLU A 124 7.85 -3.98 -7.31
N GLN A 125 9.15 -4.05 -7.64
CA GLN A 125 10.21 -3.93 -6.64
C GLN A 125 10.20 -2.56 -5.96
N ALA A 126 10.04 -1.47 -6.74
CA ALA A 126 9.92 -0.12 -6.21
C ALA A 126 8.69 0.04 -5.30
N SER A 127 7.57 -0.55 -5.69
CA SER A 127 6.36 -0.60 -4.86
C SER A 127 6.59 -1.34 -3.55
N GLY A 128 7.27 -2.49 -3.58
CA GLY A 128 7.62 -3.24 -2.36
C GLY A 128 8.53 -2.47 -1.41
N ILE A 129 9.53 -1.74 -1.95
CA ILE A 129 10.40 -0.87 -1.15
C ILE A 129 9.57 0.24 -0.49
N LEU A 130 8.70 0.90 -1.24
CA LEU A 130 7.85 1.98 -0.72
C LEU A 130 6.91 1.47 0.38
N GLN A 131 6.28 0.30 0.19
CA GLN A 131 5.43 -0.33 1.20
C GLN A 131 6.17 -0.65 2.49
N TYR A 132 7.46 -0.94 2.40
CA TYR A 132 8.29 -1.20 3.58
C TYR A 132 8.70 0.08 4.30
N LEU A 133 8.83 1.21 3.58
CA LEU A 133 9.22 2.50 4.14
C LEU A 133 8.07 3.20 4.89
N ILE A 134 6.81 2.93 4.52
CA ILE A 134 5.60 3.46 5.14
C ILE A 134 5.12 2.54 6.26
#